data_df6bbe5b2faf9c1603a2f48e072c20ea
#
_entry.id   df6bbe5b2faf9c1603a2f48e072c20ea
#
_cell.length_a   1.000
_cell.length_b   1.000
_cell.length_c   1.000
_cell.angle_alpha   90.00
_cell.angle_beta   90.00
_cell.angle_gamma   90.00
#
_symmetry.space_group_name_H-M   'P 1'
#
loop_
_entity.id
_entity.type
_entity.pdbx_description
1 polymer ?
#
loop_
_entity_poly.entity_id
_entity_poly.type
_entity_poly.pdbx_seq_one_letter_code
_entity_poly.pdbx_strand_id
1 'polypeptide(L)'
;MGKKKIVVTGAPGTGKTSIVNGLESMGYHCFHEIIRDMTSKAKQEGQSEHYISNPLVFVDDALQFNKDLLEGRTFHYKESLQIDVPISFFDRGIPDVLAYMDFFGQEYDDFFTSHCENHRYDSIFIVPPWREIYVSDNERMETFEEAESIHDSLMKTYTHFGYNPIEVPKDDVPNR
;
A
#
# COMPACT_ATOMS: atom_id res chain seq x y z
N MET A 1 -8.68 21.19 -15.14
CA MET A 1 -7.72 20.73 -14.11
C MET A 1 -7.47 19.24 -14.33
N GLY A 2 -6.21 18.78 -14.27
CA GLY A 2 -5.90 17.36 -14.39
C GLY A 2 -6.40 16.58 -13.16
N LYS A 3 -6.81 15.32 -13.36
CA LYS A 3 -7.19 14.41 -12.27
C LYS A 3 -5.98 14.15 -11.37
N LYS A 4 -6.13 14.28 -10.04
CA LYS A 4 -5.08 14.05 -9.07
C LYS A 4 -5.13 12.62 -8.51
N LYS A 5 -3.99 11.98 -8.44
CA LYS A 5 -3.78 10.62 -7.92
C LYS A 5 -2.89 10.70 -6.70
N ILE A 6 -3.45 10.41 -5.52
CA ILE A 6 -2.79 10.59 -4.23
C ILE A 6 -2.65 9.23 -3.55
N VAL A 7 -1.45 8.85 -3.20
CA VAL A 7 -1.18 7.62 -2.45
C VAL A 7 -1.16 7.93 -0.95
N VAL A 8 -1.84 7.09 -0.19
CA VAL A 8 -1.71 6.98 1.27
C VAL A 8 -1.03 5.64 1.56
N THR A 9 0.21 5.67 2.01
CA THR A 9 0.99 4.47 2.31
C THR A 9 1.57 4.50 3.72
N GLY A 10 2.25 3.45 4.11
CA GLY A 10 2.91 3.28 5.42
C GLY A 10 2.97 1.81 5.82
N ALA A 11 3.78 1.50 6.82
CA ALA A 11 3.95 0.16 7.35
C ALA A 11 2.63 -0.42 7.93
N PRO A 12 2.57 -1.72 8.21
CA PRO A 12 1.45 -2.31 8.94
C PRO A 12 1.22 -1.63 10.29
N GLY A 13 -0.03 -1.55 10.74
CA GLY A 13 -0.36 -1.01 12.07
C GLY A 13 -0.30 0.51 12.23
N THR A 14 -0.07 1.27 11.17
CA THR A 14 0.07 2.74 11.22
C THR A 14 -1.25 3.50 11.18
N GLY A 15 -2.39 2.83 10.99
CA GLY A 15 -3.71 3.46 10.93
C GLY A 15 -4.14 3.97 9.56
N LYS A 16 -3.49 3.53 8.47
CA LYS A 16 -3.87 3.88 7.08
C LYS A 16 -5.34 3.67 6.78
N THR A 17 -5.86 2.50 7.13
CA THR A 17 -7.28 2.15 6.87
C THR A 17 -8.25 3.17 7.46
N SER A 18 -7.97 3.66 8.67
CA SER A 18 -8.82 4.69 9.30
C SER A 18 -8.78 6.00 8.53
N ILE A 19 -7.62 6.38 7.99
CA ILE A 19 -7.47 7.58 7.16
C ILE A 19 -8.23 7.41 5.84
N VAL A 20 -8.03 6.28 5.14
CA VAL A 20 -8.70 6.02 3.85
C VAL A 20 -10.22 5.96 4.01
N ASN A 21 -10.73 5.30 5.05
CA ASN A 21 -12.16 5.27 5.37
C ASN A 21 -12.70 6.68 5.73
N GLY A 22 -11.90 7.50 6.40
CA GLY A 22 -12.23 8.91 6.67
C GLY A 22 -12.38 9.71 5.39
N LEU A 23 -11.44 9.58 4.46
CA LEU A 23 -11.49 10.23 3.14
C LEU A 23 -12.72 9.78 2.33
N GLU A 24 -13.02 8.49 2.33
CA GLU A 24 -14.21 7.93 1.65
C GLU A 24 -15.51 8.48 2.27
N SER A 25 -15.57 8.59 3.61
CA SER A 25 -16.71 9.18 4.33
C SER A 25 -16.90 10.66 4.01
N MET A 26 -15.85 11.36 3.59
CA MET A 26 -15.89 12.74 3.11
C MET A 26 -16.31 12.86 1.63
N GLY A 27 -16.57 11.73 0.96
CA GLY A 27 -17.01 11.66 -0.44
C GLY A 27 -15.89 11.58 -1.47
N TYR A 28 -14.65 11.37 -1.06
CA TYR A 28 -13.56 11.12 -2.01
C TYR A 28 -13.59 9.69 -2.55
N HIS A 29 -13.17 9.52 -3.80
CA HIS A 29 -13.01 8.19 -4.37
C HIS A 29 -11.71 7.56 -3.87
N CYS A 30 -11.82 6.36 -3.27
CA CYS A 30 -10.70 5.62 -2.71
C CYS A 30 -10.58 4.23 -3.35
N PHE A 31 -9.39 3.90 -3.81
CA PHE A 31 -9.00 2.54 -4.20
C PHE A 31 -8.41 1.85 -2.98
N HIS A 32 -9.12 0.82 -2.50
CA HIS A 32 -8.72 0.08 -1.30
C HIS A 32 -7.60 -0.92 -1.55
N GLU A 33 -6.99 -1.40 -0.48
CA GLU A 33 -5.88 -2.36 -0.53
C GLU A 33 -6.29 -3.67 -1.22
N ILE A 34 -5.59 -3.99 -2.32
CA ILE A 34 -5.88 -5.17 -3.18
C ILE A 34 -5.66 -6.49 -2.44
N ILE A 35 -4.70 -6.55 -1.52
CA ILE A 35 -4.42 -7.77 -0.75
C ILE A 35 -5.67 -8.28 -0.06
N ARG A 36 -6.56 -7.41 0.41
CA ARG A 36 -7.83 -7.81 1.03
C ARG A 36 -8.76 -8.50 0.05
N ASP A 37 -8.85 -7.98 -1.18
CA ASP A 37 -9.70 -8.56 -2.23
C ASP A 37 -9.14 -9.91 -2.69
N MET A 38 -7.81 -10.02 -2.87
CA MET A 38 -7.12 -11.27 -3.20
C MET A 38 -7.32 -12.32 -2.10
N THR A 39 -7.19 -11.93 -0.83
CA THR A 39 -7.36 -12.83 0.32
C THR A 39 -8.82 -13.26 0.48
N SER A 40 -9.79 -12.36 0.23
CA SER A 40 -11.22 -12.68 0.30
C SER A 40 -11.62 -13.69 -0.78
N LYS A 41 -11.06 -13.58 -1.98
CA LYS A 41 -11.25 -14.55 -3.06
C LYS A 41 -10.65 -15.92 -2.73
N ALA A 42 -9.41 -15.93 -2.20
CA ALA A 42 -8.75 -17.16 -1.77
C ALA A 42 -9.50 -17.87 -0.63
N LYS A 43 -10.13 -17.12 0.30
CA LYS A 43 -11.00 -17.69 1.34
C LYS A 43 -12.27 -18.34 0.77
N GLN A 44 -12.90 -17.73 -0.23
CA GLN A 44 -14.07 -18.29 -0.92
C GLN A 44 -13.72 -19.58 -1.67
N GLU A 45 -12.48 -19.72 -2.12
CA GLU A 45 -11.93 -20.91 -2.77
C GLU A 45 -11.39 -21.96 -1.80
N GLY A 46 -11.51 -21.75 -0.47
CA GLY A 46 -11.19 -22.74 0.57
C GLY A 46 -9.70 -22.85 0.94
N GLN A 47 -8.87 -21.86 0.59
CA GLN A 47 -7.42 -21.95 0.72
C GLN A 47 -6.80 -21.40 2.02
N SER A 48 -7.50 -20.68 2.88
CA SER A 48 -7.05 -20.43 4.27
C SER A 48 -8.08 -19.70 5.15
N GLU A 49 -8.05 -19.99 6.47
CA GLU A 49 -8.93 -19.38 7.49
C GLU A 49 -8.33 -18.11 8.14
N HIS A 50 -7.06 -17.78 7.88
CA HIS A 50 -6.36 -16.69 8.56
C HIS A 50 -6.03 -15.54 7.61
N TYR A 51 -6.44 -14.31 8.02
CA TYR A 51 -6.02 -13.06 7.41
C TYR A 51 -4.61 -12.72 7.91
N ILE A 52 -3.65 -12.57 7.03
CA ILE A 52 -2.26 -12.28 7.39
C ILE A 52 -1.82 -11.01 6.67
N SER A 53 -1.23 -10.10 7.42
CA SER A 53 -0.71 -8.83 6.92
C SER A 53 0.47 -9.01 5.93
N ASN A 54 1.14 -10.16 6.01
CA ASN A 54 2.17 -10.57 5.08
C ASN A 54 1.81 -11.93 4.44
N PRO A 55 1.10 -11.95 3.32
CA PRO A 55 0.75 -13.18 2.63
C PRO A 55 1.96 -13.94 2.06
N LEU A 56 3.14 -13.32 1.94
CA LEU A 56 4.35 -13.96 1.41
C LEU A 56 4.82 -15.17 2.21
N VAL A 57 4.46 -15.26 3.49
CA VAL A 57 4.79 -16.42 4.35
C VAL A 57 4.00 -17.68 3.96
N PHE A 58 2.89 -17.53 3.21
CA PHE A 58 1.95 -18.61 2.90
C PHE A 58 1.73 -18.84 1.40
N VAL A 59 2.50 -18.16 0.55
CA VAL A 59 2.39 -18.26 -0.91
C VAL A 59 3.54 -19.11 -1.42
N ASP A 60 3.22 -20.18 -2.14
CA ASP A 60 4.22 -21.07 -2.75
C ASP A 60 5.10 -20.35 -3.80
N ASP A 61 4.58 -19.29 -4.43
CA ASP A 61 5.29 -18.45 -5.39
C ASP A 61 5.17 -16.97 -5.03
N ALA A 62 6.12 -16.49 -4.23
CA ALA A 62 6.19 -15.10 -3.81
C ALA A 62 6.38 -14.11 -4.96
N LEU A 63 7.09 -14.50 -6.03
CA LEU A 63 7.30 -13.64 -7.19
C LEU A 63 6.02 -13.46 -7.99
N GLN A 64 5.26 -14.55 -8.21
CA GLN A 64 3.97 -14.48 -8.89
C GLN A 64 2.97 -13.64 -8.09
N PHE A 65 2.93 -13.82 -6.77
CA PHE A 65 2.08 -12.99 -5.89
C PHE A 65 2.41 -11.49 -6.02
N ASN A 66 3.70 -11.13 -6.03
CA ASN A 66 4.10 -9.74 -6.20
C ASN A 66 3.77 -9.19 -7.60
N LYS A 67 3.82 -10.02 -8.64
CA LYS A 67 3.36 -9.65 -10.00
C LYS A 67 1.85 -9.36 -10.00
N ASP A 68 1.04 -10.25 -9.43
CA ASP A 68 -0.41 -10.08 -9.37
C ASP A 68 -0.79 -8.82 -8.58
N LEU A 69 -0.08 -8.54 -7.49
CA LEU A 69 -0.27 -7.34 -6.69
C LEU A 69 0.11 -6.06 -7.46
N LEU A 70 1.23 -6.09 -8.19
CA LEU A 70 1.68 -5.01 -9.04
C LEU A 70 0.68 -4.71 -10.16
N GLU A 71 0.20 -5.75 -10.83
CA GLU A 71 -0.79 -5.63 -11.91
C GLU A 71 -2.13 -5.11 -11.38
N GLY A 72 -2.58 -5.58 -10.21
CA GLY A 72 -3.80 -5.10 -9.58
C GLY A 72 -3.72 -3.61 -9.21
N ARG A 73 -2.60 -3.14 -8.65
CA ARG A 73 -2.40 -1.70 -8.37
C ARG A 73 -2.29 -0.89 -9.66
N THR A 74 -1.68 -1.44 -10.69
CA THR A 74 -1.63 -0.82 -12.03
C THR A 74 -3.03 -0.73 -12.64
N PHE A 75 -3.88 -1.72 -12.43
CA PHE A 75 -5.28 -1.69 -12.86
C PHE A 75 -6.04 -0.55 -12.17
N HIS A 76 -5.95 -0.41 -10.84
CA HIS A 76 -6.54 0.71 -10.09
C HIS A 76 -6.06 2.07 -10.62
N TYR A 77 -4.75 2.20 -10.90
CA TYR A 77 -4.21 3.41 -11.50
C TYR A 77 -4.89 3.73 -12.84
N LYS A 78 -5.02 2.74 -13.73
CA LYS A 78 -5.67 2.90 -15.05
C LYS A 78 -7.16 3.20 -14.92
N GLU A 79 -7.86 2.57 -13.99
CA GLU A 79 -9.26 2.89 -13.70
C GLU A 79 -9.43 4.35 -13.27
N SER A 80 -8.53 4.87 -12.43
CA SER A 80 -8.59 6.27 -11.98
C SER A 80 -8.54 7.29 -13.11
N LEU A 81 -7.95 6.93 -14.26
CA LEU A 81 -7.93 7.79 -15.43
C LEU A 81 -9.30 7.85 -16.15
N GLN A 82 -10.14 6.81 -15.97
CA GLN A 82 -11.43 6.70 -16.65
C GLN A 82 -12.59 7.28 -15.83
N ILE A 83 -12.52 7.24 -14.51
CA ILE A 83 -13.59 7.79 -13.65
C ILE A 83 -13.57 9.33 -13.66
N ASP A 84 -14.76 9.92 -13.57
CA ASP A 84 -14.91 11.38 -13.62
C ASP A 84 -14.91 12.00 -12.20
N VAL A 85 -13.76 11.93 -11.55
CA VAL A 85 -13.52 12.56 -10.25
C VAL A 85 -12.25 13.40 -10.30
N PRO A 86 -12.20 14.54 -9.58
CA PRO A 86 -11.02 15.42 -9.60
C PRO A 86 -9.83 14.83 -8.83
N ILE A 87 -10.10 14.02 -7.80
CA ILE A 87 -9.09 13.44 -6.91
C ILE A 87 -9.45 11.97 -6.63
N SER A 88 -8.47 11.09 -6.74
CA SER A 88 -8.54 9.69 -6.31
C SER A 88 -7.45 9.40 -5.30
N PHE A 89 -7.80 8.71 -4.22
CA PHE A 89 -6.87 8.21 -3.22
C PHE A 89 -6.62 6.72 -3.42
N PHE A 90 -5.41 6.27 -3.13
CA PHE A 90 -4.98 4.87 -3.26
C PHE A 90 -4.44 4.40 -1.92
N ASP A 91 -5.05 3.38 -1.34
CA ASP A 91 -4.49 2.66 -0.19
C ASP A 91 -3.34 1.80 -0.70
N ARG A 92 -2.14 2.33 -0.62
CA ARG A 92 -0.87 1.91 -1.23
C ARG A 92 -0.76 2.20 -2.72
N GLY A 93 0.46 2.42 -3.16
CA GLY A 93 0.82 2.65 -4.57
C GLY A 93 1.60 1.47 -5.17
N ILE A 94 1.86 1.57 -6.46
CA ILE A 94 2.68 0.60 -7.21
C ILE A 94 4.08 0.44 -6.57
N PRO A 95 4.81 1.53 -6.18
CA PRO A 95 6.12 1.40 -5.55
C PRO A 95 6.16 0.65 -4.22
N ASP A 96 5.01 0.52 -3.51
CA ASP A 96 4.95 -0.30 -2.29
C ASP A 96 5.35 -1.76 -2.53
N VAL A 97 5.06 -2.32 -3.71
CA VAL A 97 5.45 -3.70 -4.06
C VAL A 97 6.96 -3.84 -4.00
N LEU A 98 7.68 -2.92 -4.65
CA LEU A 98 9.15 -2.94 -4.68
C LEU A 98 9.75 -2.68 -3.29
N ALA A 99 9.15 -1.76 -2.52
CA ALA A 99 9.59 -1.49 -1.15
C ALA A 99 9.52 -2.73 -0.25
N TYR A 100 8.46 -3.52 -0.38
CA TYR A 100 8.34 -4.77 0.36
C TYR A 100 9.27 -5.86 -0.19
N MET A 101 9.47 -5.94 -1.51
CA MET A 101 10.45 -6.85 -2.10
C MET A 101 11.86 -6.53 -1.61
N ASP A 102 12.25 -5.26 -1.59
CA ASP A 102 13.53 -4.80 -1.03
C ASP A 102 13.68 -5.15 0.46
N PHE A 103 12.63 -4.93 1.26
CA PHE A 103 12.63 -5.26 2.68
C PHE A 103 12.85 -6.77 2.93
N PHE A 104 12.23 -7.62 2.11
CA PHE A 104 12.40 -9.08 2.19
C PHE A 104 13.61 -9.62 1.42
N GLY A 105 14.43 -8.77 0.83
CA GLY A 105 15.62 -9.18 0.05
C GLY A 105 15.26 -9.96 -1.22
N GLN A 106 14.12 -9.70 -1.82
CA GLN A 106 13.68 -10.33 -3.06
C GLN A 106 14.19 -9.56 -4.28
N GLU A 107 14.73 -10.27 -5.24
CA GLU A 107 15.15 -9.68 -6.51
C GLU A 107 13.95 -9.47 -7.44
N TYR A 108 14.02 -8.43 -8.26
CA TYR A 108 13.03 -8.13 -9.30
C TYR A 108 13.73 -7.57 -10.55
N ASP A 109 13.05 -7.69 -11.66
CA ASP A 109 13.53 -7.26 -12.98
C ASP A 109 12.90 -5.94 -13.44
N ASP A 110 13.23 -5.51 -14.66
CA ASP A 110 12.71 -4.29 -15.27
C ASP A 110 11.19 -4.28 -15.45
N PHE A 111 10.51 -5.42 -15.37
CA PHE A 111 9.05 -5.48 -15.38
C PHE A 111 8.46 -4.70 -14.21
N PHE A 112 9.01 -4.88 -13.00
CA PHE A 112 8.55 -4.18 -11.80
C PHE A 112 8.88 -2.68 -11.83
N THR A 113 10.12 -2.32 -12.18
CA THR A 113 10.56 -0.91 -12.21
C THR A 113 9.81 -0.11 -13.24
N SER A 114 9.56 -0.69 -14.44
CA SER A 114 8.83 -0.03 -15.52
C SER A 114 7.39 0.33 -15.13
N HIS A 115 6.73 -0.47 -14.27
CA HIS A 115 5.39 -0.13 -13.77
C HIS A 115 5.42 1.13 -12.89
N CYS A 116 6.43 1.28 -12.03
CA CYS A 116 6.61 2.48 -11.21
C CYS A 116 6.94 3.72 -12.03
N GLU A 117 7.74 3.58 -13.08
CA GLU A 117 8.14 4.68 -13.95
C GLU A 117 7.00 5.18 -14.84
N ASN A 118 6.20 4.26 -15.38
CA ASN A 118 5.14 4.56 -16.34
C ASN A 118 3.81 4.98 -15.70
N HIS A 119 3.61 4.75 -14.40
CA HIS A 119 2.36 5.04 -13.69
C HIS A 119 2.61 5.98 -12.51
N ARG A 120 2.67 7.29 -12.81
CA ARG A 120 3.08 8.33 -11.86
C ARG A 120 1.90 8.89 -11.06
N TYR A 121 2.05 8.91 -9.74
CA TYR A 121 1.14 9.59 -8.80
C TYR A 121 1.52 11.06 -8.65
N ASP A 122 0.57 11.89 -8.20
CA ASP A 122 0.80 13.32 -8.01
C ASP A 122 1.38 13.65 -6.63
N SER A 123 0.98 12.90 -5.60
CA SER A 123 1.46 13.09 -4.23
C SER A 123 1.47 11.78 -3.47
N ILE A 124 2.40 11.66 -2.54
CA ILE A 124 2.54 10.50 -1.66
C ILE A 124 2.47 10.98 -0.21
N PHE A 125 1.48 10.50 0.53
CA PHE A 125 1.40 10.65 1.97
C PHE A 125 1.82 9.34 2.63
N ILE A 126 2.81 9.41 3.52
CA ILE A 126 3.30 8.25 4.25
C ILE A 126 2.95 8.35 5.73
N VAL A 127 2.29 7.34 6.24
CA VAL A 127 1.84 7.26 7.63
C VAL A 127 2.93 6.60 8.46
N PRO A 128 3.61 7.34 9.37
CA PRO A 128 4.74 6.80 10.11
C PRO A 128 4.29 5.78 11.15
N PRO A 129 5.17 4.84 11.55
CA PRO A 129 4.95 3.99 12.71
C PRO A 129 4.76 4.86 13.97
N TRP A 130 3.76 4.50 14.77
CA TRP A 130 3.44 5.23 15.99
C TRP A 130 3.17 4.24 17.13
N ARG A 131 4.10 4.18 18.07
CA ARG A 131 4.14 3.15 19.11
C ARG A 131 2.89 3.13 19.99
N GLU A 132 2.32 4.31 20.26
CA GLU A 132 1.17 4.47 21.15
C GLU A 132 -0.13 3.87 20.57
N ILE A 133 -0.24 3.78 19.24
CA ILE A 133 -1.41 3.18 18.58
C ILE A 133 -1.09 1.83 17.93
N TYR A 134 0.18 1.40 18.00
CA TYR A 134 0.59 0.12 17.42
C TYR A 134 0.02 -1.02 18.25
N VAL A 135 -0.85 -1.80 17.65
CA VAL A 135 -1.42 -3.00 18.25
C VAL A 135 -0.88 -4.20 17.49
N SER A 136 -0.13 -5.05 18.20
CA SER A 136 0.20 -6.39 17.73
C SER A 136 -1.01 -7.28 18.00
N ASP A 137 -1.65 -7.76 16.97
CA ASP A 137 -2.76 -8.70 17.05
C ASP A 137 -2.45 -9.97 16.23
N ASN A 138 -3.32 -10.98 16.33
CA ASN A 138 -3.13 -12.25 15.59
C ASN A 138 -3.20 -12.10 14.07
N GLU A 139 -3.55 -10.92 13.57
CA GLU A 139 -3.63 -10.60 12.13
C GLU A 139 -2.36 -9.88 11.63
N ARG A 140 -1.49 -9.43 12.56
CA ARG A 140 -0.26 -8.70 12.26
C ARG A 140 0.93 -9.43 12.86
N MET A 141 1.73 -9.99 11.98
CA MET A 141 2.92 -10.76 12.37
C MET A 141 4.15 -9.87 12.55
N GLU A 142 4.12 -8.65 12.01
CA GLU A 142 5.25 -7.72 12.08
C GLU A 142 5.37 -7.10 13.47
N THR A 143 6.61 -7.02 13.95
CA THR A 143 6.96 -6.26 15.15
C THR A 143 6.96 -4.76 14.87
N PHE A 144 7.02 -3.93 15.91
CA PHE A 144 7.14 -2.48 15.73
C PHE A 144 8.45 -2.10 15.03
N GLU A 145 9.54 -2.79 15.35
CA GLU A 145 10.87 -2.60 14.75
C GLU A 145 10.87 -2.98 13.26
N GLU A 146 10.14 -4.02 12.88
CA GLU A 146 9.92 -4.36 11.47
C GLU A 146 9.05 -3.30 10.77
N ALA A 147 8.03 -2.75 11.44
CA ALA A 147 7.24 -1.66 10.89
C ALA A 147 8.08 -0.39 10.65
N GLU A 148 9.04 -0.07 11.52
CA GLU A 148 10.02 1.01 11.30
C GLU A 148 10.91 0.71 10.08
N SER A 149 11.41 -0.52 9.96
CA SER A 149 12.25 -0.93 8.82
C SER A 149 11.49 -0.92 7.48
N ILE A 150 10.21 -1.32 7.49
CA ILE A 150 9.34 -1.23 6.32
C ILE A 150 9.07 0.25 5.96
N HIS A 151 8.87 1.12 6.95
CA HIS A 151 8.71 2.55 6.72
C HIS A 151 9.93 3.14 6.01
N ASP A 152 11.14 2.80 6.47
CA ASP A 152 12.39 3.26 5.85
C ASP A 152 12.52 2.74 4.40
N SER A 153 12.15 1.49 4.16
CA SER A 153 12.13 0.92 2.80
C SER A 153 11.15 1.65 1.89
N LEU A 154 9.93 1.96 2.37
CA LEU A 154 8.95 2.75 1.64
C LEU A 154 9.48 4.15 1.30
N MET A 155 10.04 4.86 2.27
CA MET A 155 10.63 6.19 2.07
C MET A 155 11.72 6.14 1.02
N LYS A 156 12.64 5.17 1.12
CA LYS A 156 13.74 4.98 0.17
C LYS A 156 13.24 4.70 -1.24
N THR A 157 12.30 3.79 -1.39
CA THR A 157 11.76 3.38 -2.70
C THR A 157 11.02 4.53 -3.38
N TYR A 158 10.11 5.22 -2.68
CA TYR A 158 9.42 6.36 -3.26
C TYR A 158 10.38 7.49 -3.65
N THR A 159 11.39 7.77 -2.81
CA THR A 159 12.42 8.77 -3.12
C THR A 159 13.26 8.36 -4.33
N HIS A 160 13.61 7.08 -4.46
CA HIS A 160 14.33 6.53 -5.62
C HIS A 160 13.57 6.79 -6.93
N PHE A 161 12.24 6.62 -6.93
CA PHE A 161 11.39 6.96 -8.08
C PHE A 161 11.08 8.46 -8.23
N GLY A 162 11.77 9.33 -7.51
CA GLY A 162 11.70 10.78 -7.66
C GLY A 162 10.47 11.43 -7.04
N TYR A 163 9.83 10.78 -6.06
CA TYR A 163 8.81 11.39 -5.23
C TYR A 163 9.44 12.10 -4.01
N ASN A 164 8.67 13.00 -3.42
CA ASN A 164 8.95 13.60 -2.13
C ASN A 164 7.81 13.24 -1.16
N PRO A 165 7.89 12.08 -0.48
CA PRO A 165 6.83 11.64 0.41
C PRO A 165 6.59 12.65 1.55
N ILE A 166 5.32 12.93 1.82
CA ILE A 166 4.88 13.81 2.91
C ILE A 166 4.50 12.94 4.09
N GLU A 167 5.21 13.08 5.20
CA GLU A 167 4.90 12.34 6.41
C GLU A 167 3.63 12.89 7.07
N VAL A 168 2.67 11.99 7.33
CA VAL A 168 1.43 12.32 8.03
C VAL A 168 1.72 12.52 9.52
N PRO A 169 1.21 13.59 10.16
CA PRO A 169 1.46 13.82 11.59
C PRO A 169 0.89 12.70 12.47
N LYS A 170 1.52 12.46 13.61
CA LYS A 170 1.05 11.55 14.66
C LYS A 170 -0.02 12.26 15.49
N ASP A 171 -1.28 12.17 15.05
CA ASP A 171 -2.41 12.84 15.66
C ASP A 171 -3.68 11.96 15.53
N ASP A 172 -4.83 12.44 15.97
CA ASP A 172 -6.11 11.77 15.73
C ASP A 172 -6.48 11.79 14.22
N VAL A 173 -7.40 10.91 13.82
CA VAL A 173 -7.71 10.70 12.39
C VAL A 173 -8.17 11.98 11.69
N PRO A 174 -9.01 12.87 12.28
CA PRO A 174 -9.39 14.12 11.63
C PRO A 174 -8.24 15.10 11.35
N ASN A 175 -7.15 15.01 12.11
CA ASN A 175 -5.99 15.88 11.99
C ASN A 175 -4.85 15.26 11.14
N ARG A 176 -5.00 14.03 10.76
CA ARG A 176 -4.08 13.25 9.89
C ARG A 176 -4.55 13.30 8.46
#